data_5ddc7bcf99da70accf028653070b4e84
#
_entry.id   5ddc7bcf99da70accf028653070b4e84
#
_cell.length_a   1.000
_cell.length_b   1.000
_cell.length_c   1.000
_cell.angle_alpha   90.00
_cell.angle_beta   90.00
_cell.angle_gamma   90.00
#
_symmetry.space_group_name_H-M   'P 1'
#
loop_
_entity.id
_entity.type
_entity.pdbx_description
1 polymer ?
#
loop_
_entity_poly.entity_id
_entity_poly.type
_entity_poly.pdbx_seq_one_letter_code
_entity_poly.pdbx_strand_id
1 'polypeptide(L)'
;MNFIQRIWSRVSTTGRNIFGPRRPFWARANTVVNEDSSMQVAAFYRGLIYISSQIAKLPWDVKDADNNLVREGVSTLLNLRPNQETNSFRWRLSMVQQAIIHGNAFAEIERDGAGRPIALWQLESWRMELVRTDSQALVYRYADPSGGYIYFSPRDIYHLPNFHIKDGLTGQGVVSYGREVLGIQIAADNMAAGIFHNSGIPSGILKHPGKLSDEAYKRLKESWAEQQGGKKSGSTSILEEGMDYAPISVNSETLQFLQSRQFGVLEIARFLGVPPTKLFDVTASTYSNVEQSNLEVATDTLDTWATNLEIEADVKLLNNRFGGRYTDIDLYSIFRGDMKSRSDYFKAMMSVAAMTPNQIRAKEGLPGYGKMGDNYYVATNNFTPVNRMDEIIDADITQKTKTQEQTPRQEIDLQAAAIKFLTEKE
;
A
#
# COMPACT_ATOMS: atom_id res chain seq x y z
N MET A 1 17.29 -7.56 29.75
CA MET A 1 16.54 -8.84 29.66
C MET A 1 15.70 -8.94 30.92
N ASN A 2 14.57 -8.25 30.89
CA ASN A 2 13.71 -8.10 32.05
C ASN A 2 12.68 -9.20 32.09
N PHE A 3 12.68 -9.82 33.18
CA PHE A 3 11.96 -10.87 33.81
C PHE A 3 10.44 -10.60 33.85
N ILE A 4 9.76 -10.61 32.72
CA ILE A 4 8.30 -10.57 32.69
C ILE A 4 7.80 -11.84 31.99
N GLN A 5 7.33 -12.75 32.84
CA GLN A 5 6.37 -13.82 32.59
C GLN A 5 6.81 -15.06 31.84
N ARG A 6 7.74 -15.77 32.41
CA ARG A 6 7.74 -17.24 32.36
C ARG A 6 6.68 -17.85 33.31
N ILE A 7 5.43 -17.43 33.24
CA ILE A 7 4.38 -18.00 34.15
C ILE A 7 3.44 -18.93 33.39
N TRP A 8 3.85 -19.54 32.31
CA TRP A 8 2.98 -20.54 31.66
C TRP A 8 3.71 -21.82 31.24
N SER A 9 4.64 -22.30 32.06
CA SER A 9 5.36 -23.52 31.75
C SER A 9 4.53 -24.84 31.88
N ARG A 10 3.23 -24.76 32.04
CA ARG A 10 2.30 -25.91 32.04
C ARG A 10 0.96 -25.57 31.42
N VAL A 11 0.95 -25.06 30.19
CA VAL A 11 -0.28 -25.08 29.38
C VAL A 11 -0.32 -26.45 28.70
N SER A 12 -1.16 -27.34 29.16
CA SER A 12 -1.50 -28.58 28.44
C SER A 12 -2.22 -28.15 27.15
N THR A 13 -1.50 -28.20 26.03
CA THR A 13 -2.03 -27.81 24.70
C THR A 13 -2.46 -29.07 23.94
N THR A 14 -3.58 -29.64 24.32
CA THR A 14 -4.37 -30.54 23.45
C THR A 14 -5.21 -29.71 22.43
N GLY A 15 -5.03 -28.42 22.45
CA GLY A 15 -5.80 -27.48 21.65
C GLY A 15 -5.52 -27.55 20.14
N ARG A 16 -6.56 -27.34 19.34
CA ARG A 16 -6.48 -27.31 17.88
C ARG A 16 -5.68 -26.10 17.43
N ASN A 17 -4.58 -26.33 16.69
CA ASN A 17 -3.84 -25.25 16.03
C ASN A 17 -4.74 -24.55 15.02
N ILE A 18 -4.93 -23.25 15.18
CA ILE A 18 -5.70 -22.41 14.27
C ILE A 18 -4.79 -21.91 13.14
N PHE A 19 -3.55 -21.54 13.50
CA PHE A 19 -2.53 -21.05 12.58
C PHE A 19 -1.17 -21.62 13.03
N GLY A 20 -0.29 -21.91 12.09
CA GLY A 20 1.04 -22.44 12.41
C GLY A 20 1.97 -22.37 11.20
N PRO A 21 3.27 -22.75 11.36
CA PRO A 21 4.26 -22.68 10.31
C PRO A 21 3.80 -23.47 9.08
N ARG A 22 3.86 -22.81 7.94
CA ARG A 22 3.38 -23.38 6.69
C ARG A 22 4.53 -24.03 5.94
N ARG A 23 4.25 -25.20 5.36
CA ARG A 23 5.16 -25.85 4.41
C ARG A 23 5.13 -25.08 3.09
N PRO A 24 6.23 -25.15 2.30
CA PRO A 24 6.23 -24.59 0.94
C PRO A 24 5.07 -25.18 0.14
N PHE A 25 4.46 -24.35 -0.69
CA PHE A 25 3.35 -24.75 -1.53
C PHE A 25 3.85 -25.23 -2.89
N TRP A 26 3.35 -26.35 -3.37
CA TRP A 26 3.54 -26.79 -4.74
C TRP A 26 2.43 -26.20 -5.62
N ALA A 27 2.83 -25.50 -6.68
CA ALA A 27 1.93 -25.09 -7.75
C ALA A 27 1.75 -26.25 -8.75
N ARG A 28 0.64 -26.26 -9.50
CA ARG A 28 0.40 -27.22 -10.58
C ARG A 28 1.45 -27.16 -11.67
N ALA A 29 2.11 -26.03 -11.86
CA ALA A 29 3.25 -25.87 -12.74
C ALA A 29 4.52 -26.62 -12.26
N ASN A 30 4.42 -27.51 -11.28
CA ASN A 30 5.53 -28.25 -10.66
C ASN A 30 6.64 -27.35 -10.11
N THR A 31 6.27 -26.17 -9.63
CA THR A 31 7.17 -25.19 -9.00
C THR A 31 6.90 -25.07 -7.51
N VAL A 32 7.95 -24.89 -6.72
CA VAL A 32 7.85 -24.60 -5.31
C VAL A 32 7.64 -23.09 -5.14
N VAL A 33 6.52 -22.73 -4.50
CA VAL A 33 6.17 -21.34 -4.20
C VAL A 33 6.32 -21.13 -2.70
N ASN A 34 7.27 -20.29 -2.34
CA ASN A 34 7.55 -19.86 -0.98
C ASN A 34 7.85 -18.35 -0.99
N GLU A 35 8.26 -17.81 0.14
CA GLU A 35 8.65 -16.40 0.26
C GLU A 35 9.75 -16.04 -0.74
N ASP A 36 10.88 -16.76 -0.73
CA ASP A 36 12.04 -16.45 -1.57
C ASP A 36 11.73 -16.55 -3.07
N SER A 37 11.06 -17.62 -3.50
CA SER A 37 10.71 -17.81 -4.91
C SER A 37 9.66 -16.80 -5.39
N SER A 38 8.74 -16.39 -4.51
CA SER A 38 7.73 -15.36 -4.84
C SER A 38 8.38 -13.98 -5.03
N MET A 39 9.43 -13.67 -4.27
CA MET A 39 10.19 -12.43 -4.40
C MET A 39 10.97 -12.32 -5.71
N GLN A 40 11.24 -13.43 -6.40
CA GLN A 40 11.86 -13.44 -7.72
C GLN A 40 10.88 -12.99 -8.81
N VAL A 41 9.58 -13.06 -8.56
CA VAL A 41 8.55 -12.56 -9.49
C VAL A 41 8.47 -11.03 -9.37
N ALA A 42 8.99 -10.32 -10.37
CA ALA A 42 9.15 -8.87 -10.34
C ALA A 42 7.85 -8.10 -10.02
N ALA A 43 6.72 -8.54 -10.58
CA ALA A 43 5.41 -7.94 -10.34
C ALA A 43 4.97 -8.09 -8.88
N PHE A 44 5.18 -9.27 -8.29
CA PHE A 44 4.85 -9.50 -6.88
C PHE A 44 5.76 -8.69 -5.96
N TYR A 45 7.07 -8.72 -6.19
CA TYR A 45 8.04 -7.91 -5.43
C TYR A 45 7.67 -6.42 -5.47
N ARG A 46 7.42 -5.90 -6.69
CA ARG A 46 7.05 -4.48 -6.84
C ARG A 46 5.78 -4.11 -6.09
N GLY A 47 4.74 -4.92 -6.20
CA GLY A 47 3.46 -4.65 -5.54
C GLY A 47 3.56 -4.72 -4.01
N LEU A 48 4.29 -5.71 -3.49
CA LEU A 48 4.58 -5.84 -2.07
C LEU A 48 5.29 -4.61 -1.51
N ILE A 49 6.39 -4.18 -2.17
CA ILE A 49 7.15 -2.99 -1.76
C ILE A 49 6.29 -1.74 -1.91
N TYR A 50 5.48 -1.66 -2.97
CA TYR A 50 4.60 -0.50 -3.17
C TYR A 50 3.63 -0.33 -2.01
N ILE A 51 2.81 -1.33 -1.69
CA ILE A 51 1.81 -1.25 -0.62
C ILE A 51 2.51 -0.95 0.72
N SER A 52 3.50 -1.76 1.09
CA SER A 52 4.15 -1.65 2.39
C SER A 52 4.88 -0.30 2.58
N SER A 53 5.54 0.22 1.52
CA SER A 53 6.21 1.51 1.60
C SER A 53 5.25 2.70 1.61
N GLN A 54 4.10 2.60 0.89
CA GLN A 54 3.09 3.65 0.96
C GLN A 54 2.54 3.77 2.38
N ILE A 55 2.17 2.66 3.03
CA ILE A 55 1.69 2.64 4.42
C ILE A 55 2.79 3.11 5.40
N ALA A 56 4.02 2.61 5.23
CA ALA A 56 5.11 2.93 6.16
C ALA A 56 5.49 4.40 6.21
N LYS A 57 5.29 5.15 5.12
CA LYS A 57 5.63 6.59 5.04
C LYS A 57 4.53 7.53 5.55
N LEU A 58 3.29 7.03 5.74
CA LEU A 58 2.17 7.86 6.18
C LEU A 58 2.37 8.34 7.62
N PRO A 59 2.04 9.59 7.95
CA PRO A 59 1.94 10.03 9.33
C PRO A 59 0.90 9.19 10.08
N TRP A 60 1.20 8.76 11.28
CA TRP A 60 0.30 8.00 12.13
C TRP A 60 0.07 8.75 13.43
N ASP A 61 -0.88 9.64 13.41
CA ASP A 61 -1.16 10.52 14.53
C ASP A 61 -1.92 9.79 15.64
N VAL A 62 -1.64 10.18 16.89
CA VAL A 62 -2.47 9.83 18.05
C VAL A 62 -3.22 11.08 18.46
N LYS A 63 -4.54 10.99 18.54
CA LYS A 63 -5.45 12.09 18.87
C LYS A 63 -6.20 11.81 20.16
N ASP A 64 -6.53 12.86 20.88
CA ASP A 64 -7.45 12.80 22.02
C ASP A 64 -8.93 12.95 21.57
N ALA A 65 -9.85 12.94 22.53
CA ALA A 65 -11.29 13.07 22.26
C ALA A 65 -11.68 14.41 21.60
N ASP A 66 -10.85 15.44 21.77
CA ASP A 66 -11.04 16.77 21.19
C ASP A 66 -10.28 16.96 19.87
N ASN A 67 -9.78 15.87 19.28
CA ASN A 67 -8.95 15.84 18.04
C ASN A 67 -7.59 16.54 18.17
N ASN A 68 -7.10 16.80 19.37
CA ASN A 68 -5.76 17.36 19.56
C ASN A 68 -4.70 16.26 19.42
N LEU A 69 -3.56 16.63 18.84
CA LEU A 69 -2.41 15.72 18.66
C LEU A 69 -1.74 15.42 20.00
N VAL A 70 -1.59 14.13 20.30
CA VAL A 70 -0.85 13.61 21.44
C VAL A 70 0.52 13.13 20.93
N ARG A 71 1.61 13.78 21.34
CA ARG A 71 2.96 13.51 20.82
C ARG A 71 3.82 12.61 21.71
N GLU A 72 3.29 12.12 22.82
CA GLU A 72 4.00 11.31 23.80
C GLU A 72 3.48 9.87 23.88
N GLY A 73 4.25 9.00 24.53
CA GLY A 73 3.86 7.61 24.75
C GLY A 73 3.72 6.82 23.47
N VAL A 74 2.51 6.33 23.17
CA VAL A 74 2.22 5.50 22.00
C VAL A 74 2.55 6.21 20.68
N SER A 75 2.35 7.54 20.61
CA SER A 75 2.71 8.33 19.42
C SER A 75 4.20 8.20 19.08
N THR A 76 5.08 8.18 20.10
CA THR A 76 6.53 7.99 19.88
C THR A 76 6.83 6.59 19.33
N LEU A 77 6.13 5.55 19.82
CA LEU A 77 6.30 4.19 19.33
C LEU A 77 5.87 4.06 17.85
N LEU A 78 4.74 4.67 17.51
CA LEU A 78 4.17 4.55 16.17
C LEU A 78 4.88 5.42 15.12
N ASN A 79 5.41 6.60 15.49
CA ASN A 79 5.96 7.56 14.54
C ASN A 79 7.48 7.65 14.52
N LEU A 80 8.15 7.34 15.61
CA LEU A 80 9.59 7.51 15.69
C LEU A 80 10.32 6.19 15.89
N ARG A 81 10.04 5.49 17.00
CA ARG A 81 10.83 4.34 17.42
C ARG A 81 9.97 3.33 18.17
N PRO A 82 9.59 2.23 17.50
CA PRO A 82 8.82 1.15 18.15
C PRO A 82 9.64 0.43 19.23
N ASN A 83 10.95 0.31 19.06
CA ASN A 83 11.89 -0.32 19.99
C ASN A 83 13.31 0.27 19.81
N GLN A 84 14.29 -0.27 20.52
CA GLN A 84 15.67 0.23 20.47
C GLN A 84 16.43 -0.14 19.18
N GLU A 85 15.97 -1.15 18.44
CA GLU A 85 16.66 -1.70 17.26
C GLU A 85 16.14 -1.15 15.94
N THR A 86 14.86 -0.76 15.87
CA THR A 86 14.24 -0.34 14.62
C THR A 86 13.58 1.03 14.73
N ASN A 87 13.42 1.68 13.58
CA ASN A 87 12.59 2.86 13.46
C ASN A 87 11.17 2.52 13.00
N SER A 88 10.24 3.43 13.18
CA SER A 88 8.83 3.27 12.86
C SER A 88 8.59 2.91 11.38
N PHE A 89 9.33 3.50 10.44
CA PHE A 89 9.20 3.21 9.02
C PHE A 89 9.50 1.73 8.72
N ARG A 90 10.64 1.22 9.21
CA ARG A 90 11.03 -0.18 8.98
C ARG A 90 10.08 -1.17 9.64
N TRP A 91 9.63 -0.85 10.85
CA TRP A 91 8.69 -1.70 11.56
C TRP A 91 7.35 -1.82 10.81
N ARG A 92 6.75 -0.70 10.41
CA ARG A 92 5.50 -0.70 9.62
C ARG A 92 5.66 -1.40 8.28
N LEU A 93 6.77 -1.12 7.58
CA LEU A 93 7.10 -1.77 6.31
C LEU A 93 7.09 -3.29 6.46
N SER A 94 7.83 -3.79 7.44
CA SER A 94 7.98 -5.22 7.70
C SER A 94 6.68 -5.87 8.18
N MET A 95 5.90 -5.21 9.04
CA MET A 95 4.59 -5.70 9.49
C MET A 95 3.63 -5.93 8.30
N VAL A 96 3.51 -4.94 7.42
CA VAL A 96 2.65 -5.07 6.22
C VAL A 96 3.17 -6.14 5.28
N GLN A 97 4.49 -6.23 5.05
CA GLN A 97 5.08 -7.27 4.22
C GLN A 97 4.80 -8.67 4.76
N GLN A 98 5.00 -8.91 6.04
CA GLN A 98 4.71 -10.21 6.66
C GLN A 98 3.22 -10.55 6.58
N ALA A 99 2.34 -9.58 6.79
CA ALA A 99 0.90 -9.80 6.65
C ALA A 99 0.53 -10.19 5.22
N ILE A 100 1.10 -9.56 4.19
CA ILE A 100 0.84 -9.90 2.79
C ILE A 100 1.41 -11.29 2.45
N ILE A 101 2.65 -11.58 2.83
CA ILE A 101 3.35 -12.83 2.48
C ILE A 101 2.76 -14.02 3.23
N HIS A 102 2.75 -13.92 4.55
CA HIS A 102 2.40 -15.04 5.46
C HIS A 102 0.92 -15.05 5.86
N GLY A 103 0.22 -13.94 5.62
CA GLY A 103 -1.18 -13.76 5.98
C GLY A 103 -1.40 -13.14 7.35
N ASN A 104 -0.36 -13.04 8.17
CA ASN A 104 -0.42 -12.44 9.49
C ASN A 104 0.94 -11.83 9.82
N ALA A 105 0.93 -10.72 10.55
CA ALA A 105 2.12 -10.18 11.17
C ALA A 105 1.89 -9.99 12.67
N PHE A 106 2.93 -10.17 13.44
CA PHE A 106 2.86 -10.15 14.89
C PHE A 106 3.97 -9.29 15.49
N ALA A 107 3.63 -8.55 16.53
CA ALA A 107 4.61 -7.90 17.38
C ALA A 107 4.24 -8.07 18.85
N GLU A 108 5.23 -8.38 19.68
CA GLU A 108 5.08 -8.36 21.13
C GLU A 108 4.98 -6.91 21.61
N ILE A 109 4.03 -6.65 22.49
CA ILE A 109 3.83 -5.37 23.16
C ILE A 109 4.50 -5.44 24.52
N GLU A 110 5.69 -4.88 24.64
CA GLU A 110 6.35 -4.75 25.93
C GLU A 110 5.67 -3.62 26.73
N ARG A 111 5.36 -3.91 28.01
CA ARG A 111 4.67 -2.96 28.89
C ARG A 111 5.47 -2.68 30.13
N ASP A 112 5.31 -1.48 30.66
CA ASP A 112 5.85 -1.11 31.99
C ASP A 112 5.01 -1.71 33.14
N GLY A 113 5.46 -1.47 34.38
CA GLY A 113 4.77 -1.94 35.57
C GLY A 113 3.36 -1.38 35.76
N ALA A 114 2.99 -0.30 35.06
CA ALA A 114 1.65 0.27 35.03
C ALA A 114 0.79 -0.27 33.85
N GLY A 115 1.34 -1.18 33.04
CA GLY A 115 0.67 -1.77 31.90
C GLY A 115 0.66 -0.88 30.63
N ARG A 116 1.46 0.20 30.61
CA ARG A 116 1.57 1.09 29.43
C ARG A 116 2.55 0.50 28.42
N PRO A 117 2.24 0.53 27.11
CA PRO A 117 3.18 0.08 26.08
C PRO A 117 4.45 0.94 26.08
N ILE A 118 5.62 0.26 26.09
CA ILE A 118 6.93 0.90 26.05
C ILE A 118 7.77 0.47 24.84
N ALA A 119 7.48 -0.68 24.25
CA ALA A 119 8.11 -1.12 23.01
C ALA A 119 7.22 -2.09 22.22
N LEU A 120 7.47 -2.19 20.91
CA LEU A 120 6.87 -3.13 19.98
C LEU A 120 7.98 -3.94 19.33
N TRP A 121 8.04 -5.22 19.62
CA TRP A 121 9.05 -6.14 19.10
C TRP A 121 8.42 -7.05 18.05
N GLN A 122 8.86 -6.90 16.80
CA GLN A 122 8.33 -7.73 15.72
C GLN A 122 8.75 -9.18 15.91
N LEU A 123 7.78 -10.10 15.75
CA LEU A 123 7.97 -11.54 15.81
C LEU A 123 7.88 -12.14 14.41
N GLU A 124 8.66 -13.18 14.15
CA GLU A 124 8.65 -13.91 12.88
C GLU A 124 7.33 -14.66 12.70
N SER A 125 6.53 -14.26 11.70
CA SER A 125 5.18 -14.79 11.50
C SER A 125 5.12 -16.30 11.28
N TRP A 126 6.14 -16.88 10.66
CA TRP A 126 6.23 -18.32 10.42
C TRP A 126 6.52 -19.16 11.67
N ARG A 127 6.93 -18.52 12.77
CA ARG A 127 7.16 -19.14 14.09
C ARG A 127 5.98 -19.01 15.03
N MET A 128 4.97 -18.23 14.63
CA MET A 128 3.80 -17.97 15.46
C MET A 128 2.70 -19.00 15.17
N GLU A 129 2.07 -19.47 16.21
CA GLU A 129 0.89 -20.34 16.17
C GLU A 129 -0.19 -19.79 17.09
N LEU A 130 -1.42 -19.76 16.58
CA LEU A 130 -2.59 -19.46 17.40
C LEU A 130 -3.21 -20.77 17.85
N VAL A 131 -3.30 -20.95 19.15
CA VAL A 131 -3.84 -22.17 19.77
C VAL A 131 -4.93 -21.80 20.78
N ARG A 132 -5.91 -22.67 20.94
CA ARG A 132 -6.86 -22.57 22.04
C ARG A 132 -6.48 -23.56 23.13
N THR A 133 -6.53 -23.09 24.35
CA THR A 133 -6.35 -23.96 25.54
C THR A 133 -7.56 -24.87 25.72
N ASP A 134 -7.48 -25.84 26.63
CA ASP A 134 -8.61 -26.69 27.00
C ASP A 134 -9.81 -25.90 27.53
N SER A 135 -9.56 -24.73 28.13
CA SER A 135 -10.58 -23.76 28.54
C SER A 135 -11.10 -22.87 27.41
N GLN A 136 -10.75 -23.15 26.13
CA GLN A 136 -11.09 -22.38 24.93
C GLN A 136 -10.49 -20.95 24.89
N ALA A 137 -9.60 -20.58 25.79
CA ALA A 137 -8.91 -19.31 25.76
C ALA A 137 -7.91 -19.29 24.59
N LEU A 138 -7.88 -18.17 23.85
CA LEU A 138 -6.91 -17.94 22.77
C LEU A 138 -5.54 -17.62 23.36
N VAL A 139 -4.49 -18.27 22.83
CA VAL A 139 -3.09 -18.06 23.22
C VAL A 139 -2.23 -18.02 21.95
N TYR A 140 -1.26 -17.15 21.92
CA TYR A 140 -0.24 -17.06 20.88
C TYR A 140 0.99 -17.85 21.34
N ARG A 141 1.36 -18.89 20.58
CA ARG A 141 2.52 -19.73 20.84
C ARG A 141 3.61 -19.43 19.82
N TYR A 142 4.72 -18.93 20.28
CA TYR A 142 5.87 -18.60 19.45
C TYR A 142 6.99 -19.60 19.65
N ALA A 143 7.50 -20.17 18.55
CA ALA A 143 8.66 -21.05 18.58
C ALA A 143 9.93 -20.19 18.69
N ASP A 144 10.55 -20.19 19.88
CA ASP A 144 11.74 -19.40 20.18
C ASP A 144 12.93 -19.89 19.32
N PRO A 145 13.69 -18.99 18.64
CA PRO A 145 14.91 -19.36 17.95
C PRO A 145 15.95 -20.08 18.82
N SER A 146 15.97 -19.81 20.12
CA SER A 146 16.87 -20.46 21.10
C SER A 146 16.38 -21.83 21.56
N GLY A 147 15.20 -22.25 21.13
CA GLY A 147 14.54 -23.51 21.46
C GLY A 147 13.40 -23.35 22.46
N GLY A 148 12.39 -24.21 22.32
CA GLY A 148 11.18 -24.16 23.13
C GLY A 148 10.09 -23.24 22.58
N TYR A 149 9.11 -22.96 23.43
CA TYR A 149 7.96 -22.12 23.09
C TYR A 149 7.74 -21.02 24.12
N ILE A 150 7.42 -19.82 23.63
CA ILE A 150 6.97 -18.70 24.42
C ILE A 150 5.47 -18.55 24.19
N TYR A 151 4.71 -18.31 25.26
CA TYR A 151 3.26 -18.14 25.18
C TYR A 151 2.91 -16.70 25.53
N PHE A 152 2.13 -16.06 24.67
CA PHE A 152 1.67 -14.69 24.86
C PHE A 152 0.15 -14.65 25.04
N SER A 153 -0.29 -13.75 25.91
CA SER A 153 -1.69 -13.38 25.99
C SER A 153 -2.09 -12.57 24.75
N PRO A 154 -3.35 -12.66 24.28
CA PRO A 154 -3.84 -11.79 23.21
C PRO A 154 -3.69 -10.28 23.48
N ARG A 155 -3.61 -9.89 24.74
CA ARG A 155 -3.39 -8.51 25.15
C ARG A 155 -1.97 -8.00 24.79
N ASP A 156 -0.99 -8.90 24.80
CA ASP A 156 0.42 -8.57 24.67
C ASP A 156 0.94 -8.80 23.25
N ILE A 157 0.06 -9.12 22.32
CA ILE A 157 0.37 -9.26 20.89
C ILE A 157 -0.42 -8.26 20.08
N TYR A 158 0.31 -7.46 19.28
CA TYR A 158 -0.21 -6.69 18.17
C TYR A 158 -0.29 -7.61 16.96
N HIS A 159 -1.50 -7.92 16.50
CA HIS A 159 -1.74 -8.88 15.43
C HIS A 159 -2.37 -8.20 14.23
N LEU A 160 -1.65 -8.17 13.12
CA LEU A 160 -2.10 -7.61 11.84
C LEU A 160 -2.40 -8.76 10.86
N PRO A 161 -3.66 -9.17 10.69
CA PRO A 161 -4.05 -10.17 9.69
C PRO A 161 -4.18 -9.55 8.31
N ASN A 162 -3.94 -10.36 7.25
CA ASN A 162 -4.33 -10.03 5.89
C ASN A 162 -5.85 -10.23 5.70
N PHE A 163 -6.43 -9.62 4.69
CA PHE A 163 -7.88 -9.50 4.48
C PHE A 163 -8.61 -10.79 4.12
N HIS A 164 -7.93 -11.82 3.63
CA HIS A 164 -8.53 -13.13 3.45
C HIS A 164 -8.60 -13.87 4.79
N ILE A 165 -9.61 -13.57 5.58
CA ILE A 165 -9.80 -14.17 6.91
C ILE A 165 -10.48 -15.55 6.79
N LYS A 166 -9.83 -16.58 7.33
CA LYS A 166 -10.33 -17.95 7.25
C LYS A 166 -11.16 -18.37 8.45
N ASP A 167 -10.71 -18.01 9.65
CA ASP A 167 -11.24 -18.53 10.93
C ASP A 167 -11.84 -17.41 11.79
N GLY A 168 -12.10 -16.22 11.23
CA GLY A 168 -12.47 -15.04 11.97
C GLY A 168 -11.32 -14.38 12.75
N LEU A 169 -10.11 -14.97 12.72
CA LEU A 169 -8.96 -14.51 13.49
C LEU A 169 -7.70 -14.37 12.63
N THR A 170 -7.47 -15.31 11.70
CA THR A 170 -6.21 -15.40 10.97
C THR A 170 -6.40 -15.10 9.50
N GLY A 171 -5.51 -14.26 8.97
CA GLY A 171 -5.43 -13.99 7.55
C GLY A 171 -4.67 -15.08 6.79
N GLN A 172 -4.89 -15.17 5.49
CA GLN A 172 -4.10 -16.00 4.58
C GLN A 172 -3.19 -15.12 3.72
N GLY A 173 -1.93 -15.53 3.57
CA GLY A 173 -0.96 -14.81 2.76
C GLY A 173 -1.18 -14.97 1.26
N VAL A 174 -0.85 -13.93 0.50
CA VAL A 174 -0.94 -13.92 -0.96
C VAL A 174 -0.13 -15.06 -1.57
N VAL A 175 1.04 -15.38 -1.01
CA VAL A 175 1.87 -16.51 -1.43
C VAL A 175 1.12 -17.84 -1.34
N SER A 176 0.21 -17.98 -0.39
CA SER A 176 -0.57 -19.20 -0.19
C SER A 176 -1.70 -19.36 -1.20
N TYR A 177 -2.55 -18.34 -1.37
CA TYR A 177 -3.71 -18.46 -2.25
C TYR A 177 -3.41 -18.04 -3.69
N GLY A 178 -2.40 -17.20 -3.92
CA GLY A 178 -1.90 -16.83 -5.25
C GLY A 178 -0.84 -17.78 -5.81
N ARG A 179 -0.56 -18.92 -5.14
CA ARG A 179 0.52 -19.83 -5.50
C ARG A 179 0.47 -20.35 -6.93
N GLU A 180 -0.71 -20.54 -7.49
CA GLU A 180 -0.85 -21.04 -8.88
C GLU A 180 -0.35 -19.98 -9.87
N VAL A 181 -0.74 -18.73 -9.70
CA VAL A 181 -0.30 -17.63 -10.56
C VAL A 181 1.20 -17.37 -10.41
N LEU A 182 1.69 -17.32 -9.16
CA LEU A 182 3.12 -17.17 -8.88
C LEU A 182 3.93 -18.34 -9.46
N GLY A 183 3.44 -19.57 -9.30
CA GLY A 183 4.09 -20.77 -9.84
C GLY A 183 4.17 -20.78 -11.36
N ILE A 184 3.12 -20.33 -12.05
CA ILE A 184 3.12 -20.17 -13.51
C ILE A 184 4.15 -19.13 -13.95
N GLN A 185 4.24 -17.99 -13.26
CA GLN A 185 5.24 -16.96 -13.57
C GLN A 185 6.67 -17.47 -13.35
N ILE A 186 6.94 -18.16 -12.25
CA ILE A 186 8.25 -18.78 -11.98
C ILE A 186 8.59 -19.82 -13.05
N ALA A 187 7.62 -20.66 -13.44
CA ALA A 187 7.83 -21.65 -14.50
C ALA A 187 8.12 -20.99 -15.87
N ALA A 188 7.42 -19.91 -16.19
CA ALA A 188 7.64 -19.14 -17.41
C ALA A 188 9.04 -18.48 -17.42
N ASP A 189 9.47 -17.91 -16.31
CA ASP A 189 10.79 -17.30 -16.19
C ASP A 189 11.91 -18.37 -16.31
N ASN A 190 11.73 -19.54 -15.68
CA ASN A 190 12.65 -20.67 -15.80
C ASN A 190 12.71 -21.20 -17.24
N MET A 191 11.58 -21.30 -17.93
CA MET A 191 11.53 -21.67 -19.34
C MET A 191 12.28 -20.66 -20.21
N ALA A 192 12.03 -19.36 -20.03
CA ALA A 192 12.76 -18.31 -20.73
C ALA A 192 14.27 -18.40 -20.48
N ALA A 193 14.67 -18.55 -19.21
CA ALA A 193 16.08 -18.71 -18.84
C ALA A 193 16.71 -19.94 -19.50
N GLY A 194 16.00 -21.06 -19.56
CA GLY A 194 16.44 -22.28 -20.24
C GLY A 194 16.65 -22.07 -21.74
N ILE A 195 15.75 -21.35 -22.40
CA ILE A 195 15.88 -20.98 -23.81
C ILE A 195 17.17 -20.16 -24.04
N PHE A 196 17.40 -19.13 -23.22
CA PHE A 196 18.58 -18.28 -23.32
C PHE A 196 19.89 -19.04 -22.97
N HIS A 197 19.85 -19.91 -21.96
CA HIS A 197 21.00 -20.70 -21.53
C HIS A 197 21.47 -21.67 -22.62
N ASN A 198 20.52 -22.31 -23.30
CA ASN A 198 20.80 -23.28 -24.37
C ASN A 198 21.06 -22.63 -25.74
N SER A 199 21.42 -21.35 -25.79
CA SER A 199 21.69 -20.58 -27.03
C SER A 199 20.46 -20.38 -27.92
N GLY A 200 19.26 -20.42 -27.34
CA GLY A 200 18.01 -20.19 -28.04
C GLY A 200 17.24 -21.45 -28.39
N ILE A 201 16.12 -21.27 -29.05
CA ILE A 201 15.34 -22.34 -29.66
C ILE A 201 16.21 -22.93 -30.79
N PRO A 202 16.29 -24.27 -30.92
CA PRO A 202 16.98 -24.85 -32.07
C PRO A 202 16.53 -24.13 -33.34
N SER A 203 17.43 -23.48 -34.03
CA SER A 203 17.10 -22.67 -35.21
C SER A 203 16.55 -23.53 -36.35
N GLY A 204 16.71 -24.83 -36.26
CA GLY A 204 16.22 -25.77 -37.25
C GLY A 204 16.63 -27.20 -36.98
N ILE A 205 16.17 -28.07 -37.86
CA ILE A 205 16.48 -29.49 -37.88
C ILE A 205 17.35 -29.75 -39.12
N LEU A 206 18.50 -30.43 -38.92
CA LEU A 206 19.29 -30.97 -40.01
C LEU A 206 18.68 -32.31 -40.43
N LYS A 207 18.29 -32.41 -41.67
CA LYS A 207 17.77 -33.64 -42.27
C LYS A 207 18.86 -34.24 -43.18
N HIS A 208 19.11 -35.52 -43.01
CA HIS A 208 20.01 -36.28 -43.87
C HIS A 208 19.23 -37.37 -44.61
N PRO A 209 19.38 -37.57 -45.91
CA PRO A 209 18.58 -38.53 -46.70
C PRO A 209 18.85 -39.99 -46.34
N GLY A 210 19.92 -40.31 -45.65
CA GLY A 210 20.30 -41.66 -45.26
C GLY A 210 20.71 -41.77 -43.80
N LYS A 211 21.14 -42.97 -43.37
CA LYS A 211 21.61 -43.22 -42.03
C LYS A 211 23.12 -42.83 -41.96
N LEU A 212 23.48 -41.92 -41.08
CA LEU A 212 24.85 -41.52 -40.81
C LEU A 212 25.59 -42.66 -40.07
N SER A 213 26.88 -42.85 -40.36
CA SER A 213 27.74 -43.65 -39.49
C SER A 213 27.99 -42.95 -38.15
N ASP A 214 28.34 -43.71 -37.12
CA ASP A 214 28.54 -43.15 -35.77
C ASP A 214 29.67 -42.09 -35.75
N GLU A 215 30.67 -42.25 -36.61
CA GLU A 215 31.80 -41.31 -36.78
C GLU A 215 31.37 -40.02 -37.49
N ALA A 216 30.53 -40.15 -38.54
CA ALA A 216 29.96 -39.00 -39.25
C ALA A 216 28.99 -38.22 -38.35
N TYR A 217 28.20 -38.92 -37.57
CA TYR A 217 27.30 -38.27 -36.58
C TYR A 217 28.06 -37.47 -35.52
N LYS A 218 29.15 -38.03 -34.95
CA LYS A 218 29.96 -37.32 -33.99
C LYS A 218 30.61 -36.08 -34.57
N ARG A 219 31.26 -36.18 -35.76
CA ARG A 219 31.87 -35.03 -36.46
C ARG A 219 30.84 -33.93 -36.74
N LEU A 220 29.64 -34.30 -37.21
CA LEU A 220 28.57 -33.37 -37.51
C LEU A 220 28.10 -32.64 -36.24
N LYS A 221 27.93 -33.39 -35.16
CA LYS A 221 27.52 -32.83 -33.88
C LYS A 221 28.54 -31.84 -33.31
N GLU A 222 29.82 -32.17 -33.41
CA GLU A 222 30.92 -31.32 -32.95
C GLU A 222 31.04 -30.05 -33.80
N SER A 223 31.09 -30.18 -35.14
CA SER A 223 31.18 -29.05 -36.06
C SER A 223 29.96 -28.13 -35.97
N TRP A 224 28.74 -28.71 -35.79
CA TRP A 224 27.53 -27.93 -35.59
C TRP A 224 27.52 -27.18 -34.26
N ALA A 225 27.98 -27.80 -33.17
CA ALA A 225 28.12 -27.17 -31.87
C ALA A 225 29.15 -26.02 -31.89
N GLU A 226 30.27 -26.18 -32.64
CA GLU A 226 31.26 -25.12 -32.82
C GLU A 226 30.74 -23.93 -33.64
N GLN A 227 29.92 -24.20 -34.67
CA GLN A 227 29.36 -23.16 -35.53
C GLN A 227 28.20 -22.41 -34.90
N GLN A 228 27.40 -23.08 -34.08
CA GLN A 228 26.20 -22.46 -33.41
C GLN A 228 26.51 -21.98 -32.01
N GLY A 229 27.65 -22.34 -31.40
CA GLY A 229 28.03 -22.00 -30.04
C GLY A 229 28.77 -20.67 -29.90
N GLY A 230 28.43 -19.91 -28.88
CA GLY A 230 29.16 -18.74 -28.40
C GLY A 230 29.25 -17.57 -29.40
N LYS A 231 30.46 -17.05 -29.63
CA LYS A 231 30.72 -15.86 -30.46
C LYS A 231 30.48 -16.03 -31.96
N LYS A 232 30.22 -17.26 -32.43
CA LYS A 232 29.97 -17.58 -33.84
C LYS A 232 28.51 -17.79 -34.19
N SER A 233 27.61 -17.57 -33.22
CA SER A 233 26.18 -17.62 -33.46
C SER A 233 25.77 -16.63 -34.56
N GLY A 234 25.11 -17.14 -35.62
CA GLY A 234 24.72 -16.34 -36.80
C GLY A 234 25.67 -16.46 -37.99
N SER A 235 26.75 -17.28 -37.94
CA SER A 235 27.56 -17.57 -39.10
C SER A 235 26.84 -18.51 -40.07
N THR A 236 27.16 -18.37 -41.38
CA THR A 236 26.63 -19.25 -42.41
C THR A 236 27.24 -20.65 -42.29
N SER A 237 26.40 -21.65 -42.11
CA SER A 237 26.83 -23.05 -42.02
C SER A 237 26.82 -23.68 -43.40
N ILE A 238 27.84 -24.48 -43.73
CA ILE A 238 27.91 -25.26 -44.95
C ILE A 238 27.35 -26.65 -44.68
N LEU A 239 26.36 -27.06 -45.46
CA LEU A 239 25.75 -28.38 -45.37
C LEU A 239 26.38 -29.30 -46.37
N GLU A 240 26.90 -30.47 -45.96
CA GLU A 240 27.55 -31.46 -46.78
C GLU A 240 26.59 -32.65 -47.04
N GLU A 241 26.94 -33.49 -48.05
CA GLU A 241 26.30 -34.79 -48.32
C GLU A 241 24.75 -34.75 -48.49
N GLY A 242 24.22 -33.70 -49.08
CA GLY A 242 22.78 -33.62 -49.36
C GLY A 242 21.89 -33.39 -48.16
N MET A 243 22.45 -32.85 -47.07
CA MET A 243 21.71 -32.42 -45.91
C MET A 243 20.83 -31.21 -46.23
N ASP A 244 19.63 -31.19 -45.68
CA ASP A 244 18.69 -30.07 -45.75
C ASP A 244 18.50 -29.47 -44.36
N TYR A 245 18.41 -28.14 -44.31
CA TYR A 245 18.14 -27.41 -43.09
C TYR A 245 16.71 -26.91 -43.11
N ALA A 246 15.86 -27.48 -42.25
CA ALA A 246 14.53 -27.00 -42.04
C ALA A 246 14.50 -26.04 -40.82
N PRO A 247 14.33 -24.75 -41.04
CA PRO A 247 14.22 -23.81 -39.92
C PRO A 247 12.97 -24.13 -39.11
N ILE A 248 13.12 -24.18 -37.78
CA ILE A 248 11.99 -24.20 -36.87
C ILE A 248 11.61 -22.75 -36.69
N SER A 249 10.58 -22.28 -37.39
CA SER A 249 10.07 -20.93 -37.21
C SER A 249 9.47 -20.78 -35.81
N VAL A 250 9.92 -19.76 -35.11
CA VAL A 250 9.30 -19.32 -33.83
C VAL A 250 7.95 -18.72 -34.20
N ASN A 251 6.92 -19.55 -34.17
CA ASN A 251 5.56 -19.20 -34.56
C ASN A 251 4.80 -18.51 -33.40
N SER A 252 3.54 -18.18 -33.63
CA SER A 252 2.49 -17.64 -32.74
C SER A 252 2.61 -17.99 -31.26
N GLU A 253 3.26 -19.10 -30.93
CA GLU A 253 3.53 -19.55 -29.55
C GLU A 253 4.38 -18.59 -28.75
N THR A 254 5.36 -17.91 -29.36
CA THR A 254 6.20 -16.92 -28.66
C THR A 254 5.41 -15.65 -28.35
N LEU A 255 4.52 -15.22 -29.25
CA LEU A 255 3.60 -14.11 -29.00
C LEU A 255 2.61 -14.46 -27.90
N GLN A 256 2.05 -15.67 -27.92
CA GLN A 256 1.16 -16.18 -26.88
C GLN A 256 1.88 -16.29 -25.52
N PHE A 257 3.15 -16.71 -25.52
CA PHE A 257 3.95 -16.75 -24.31
C PHE A 257 4.17 -15.35 -23.70
N LEU A 258 4.49 -14.35 -24.51
CA LEU A 258 4.59 -12.96 -24.04
C LEU A 258 3.28 -12.41 -23.50
N GLN A 259 2.16 -12.69 -24.17
CA GLN A 259 0.83 -12.34 -23.71
C GLN A 259 0.47 -13.04 -22.39
N SER A 260 0.84 -14.30 -22.22
CA SER A 260 0.65 -15.03 -20.96
C SER A 260 1.45 -14.42 -19.80
N ARG A 261 2.69 -13.96 -20.06
CA ARG A 261 3.46 -13.25 -19.04
C ARG A 261 2.83 -11.92 -18.64
N GLN A 262 2.34 -11.14 -19.60
CA GLN A 262 1.62 -9.89 -19.32
C GLN A 262 0.34 -10.16 -18.51
N PHE A 263 -0.43 -11.19 -18.88
CA PHE A 263 -1.62 -11.58 -18.14
C PHE A 263 -1.29 -11.95 -16.67
N GLY A 264 -0.17 -12.61 -16.43
CA GLY A 264 0.29 -12.92 -15.08
C GLY A 264 0.57 -11.69 -14.21
N VAL A 265 1.07 -10.61 -14.80
CA VAL A 265 1.24 -9.32 -14.08
C VAL A 265 -0.12 -8.78 -13.64
N LEU A 266 -1.13 -8.84 -14.51
CA LEU A 266 -2.50 -8.40 -14.19
C LEU A 266 -3.13 -9.25 -13.07
N GLU A 267 -2.92 -10.57 -13.10
CA GLU A 267 -3.41 -11.46 -12.04
C GLU A 267 -2.75 -11.14 -10.69
N ILE A 268 -1.43 -10.91 -10.67
CA ILE A 268 -0.71 -10.51 -9.45
C ILE A 268 -1.23 -9.15 -8.94
N ALA A 269 -1.48 -8.19 -9.83
CA ALA A 269 -2.08 -6.91 -9.49
C ALA A 269 -3.43 -7.06 -8.79
N ARG A 270 -4.29 -7.97 -9.29
CA ARG A 270 -5.59 -8.31 -8.68
C ARG A 270 -5.44 -8.92 -7.29
N PHE A 271 -4.51 -9.86 -7.09
CA PHE A 271 -4.25 -10.45 -5.77
C PHE A 271 -3.75 -9.44 -4.74
N LEU A 272 -3.01 -8.44 -5.17
CA LEU A 272 -2.49 -7.39 -4.31
C LEU A 272 -3.47 -6.21 -4.14
N GLY A 273 -4.54 -6.17 -4.96
CA GLY A 273 -5.50 -5.07 -4.93
C GLY A 273 -4.91 -3.74 -5.40
N VAL A 274 -3.97 -3.77 -6.36
CA VAL A 274 -3.35 -2.56 -6.91
C VAL A 274 -3.53 -2.49 -8.42
N PRO A 275 -3.72 -1.29 -9.00
CA PRO A 275 -3.74 -1.15 -10.45
C PRO A 275 -2.41 -1.59 -11.09
N PRO A 276 -2.45 -2.19 -12.30
CA PRO A 276 -1.24 -2.64 -12.99
C PRO A 276 -0.20 -1.55 -13.21
N THR A 277 -0.64 -0.29 -13.34
CA THR A 277 0.23 0.88 -13.47
C THR A 277 1.20 1.04 -12.29
N LYS A 278 0.82 0.58 -11.08
CA LYS A 278 1.69 0.60 -9.89
C LYS A 278 2.75 -0.50 -9.93
N LEU A 279 2.54 -1.50 -10.77
CA LEU A 279 3.52 -2.54 -11.09
C LEU A 279 4.39 -2.18 -12.32
N PHE A 280 4.28 -0.95 -12.83
CA PHE A 280 4.90 -0.44 -14.04
C PHE A 280 4.41 -1.12 -15.35
N ASP A 281 3.24 -1.73 -15.34
CA ASP A 281 2.56 -2.13 -16.57
C ASP A 281 1.69 -0.96 -17.07
N VAL A 282 2.19 -0.30 -18.11
CA VAL A 282 1.57 0.89 -18.71
C VAL A 282 0.86 0.59 -20.04
N THR A 283 0.73 -0.66 -20.41
CA THR A 283 0.22 -1.08 -21.72
C THR A 283 -1.20 -0.58 -22.05
N ALA A 284 -1.99 -0.21 -21.03
CA ALA A 284 -3.37 0.26 -21.20
C ALA A 284 -3.64 1.61 -20.53
N SER A 285 -2.62 2.40 -20.16
CA SER A 285 -2.82 3.62 -19.38
C SER A 285 -2.78 4.89 -20.22
N THR A 286 -3.80 5.76 -20.05
CA THR A 286 -3.81 7.15 -20.50
C THR A 286 -3.55 8.08 -19.30
N TYR A 287 -3.13 9.31 -19.56
CA TYR A 287 -2.76 10.28 -18.50
C TYR A 287 -3.91 10.55 -17.49
N SER A 288 -5.15 10.63 -17.97
CA SER A 288 -6.33 10.82 -17.11
C SER A 288 -6.62 9.64 -16.18
N ASN A 289 -6.23 8.42 -16.59
CA ASN A 289 -6.43 7.21 -15.79
C ASN A 289 -5.42 7.10 -14.63
N VAL A 290 -4.29 7.81 -14.69
CA VAL A 290 -3.25 7.75 -13.66
C VAL A 290 -3.67 8.47 -12.37
N GLU A 291 -4.31 9.64 -12.49
CA GLU A 291 -4.82 10.37 -11.30
C GLU A 291 -5.95 9.59 -10.61
N GLN A 292 -6.89 9.08 -11.40
CA GLN A 292 -7.97 8.24 -10.87
C GLN A 292 -7.43 6.97 -10.21
N SER A 293 -6.43 6.35 -10.82
CA SER A 293 -5.72 5.17 -10.28
C SER A 293 -5.00 5.47 -8.95
N ASN A 294 -4.53 6.71 -8.75
CA ASN A 294 -3.94 7.12 -7.46
C ASN A 294 -5.01 7.22 -6.36
N LEU A 295 -6.16 7.77 -6.71
CA LEU A 295 -7.29 7.88 -5.78
C LEU A 295 -7.83 6.50 -5.40
N GLU A 296 -8.07 5.62 -6.38
CA GLU A 296 -8.52 4.24 -6.15
C GLU A 296 -7.58 3.49 -5.20
N VAL A 297 -6.26 3.56 -5.43
CA VAL A 297 -5.30 2.91 -4.52
C VAL A 297 -5.39 3.48 -3.11
N ALA A 298 -5.53 4.80 -2.97
CA ALA A 298 -5.60 5.43 -1.66
C ALA A 298 -6.87 5.00 -0.90
N THR A 299 -8.04 5.00 -1.58
CA THR A 299 -9.34 4.69 -0.96
C THR A 299 -9.58 3.20 -0.78
N ASP A 300 -9.19 2.37 -1.74
CA ASP A 300 -9.57 0.96 -1.73
C ASP A 300 -8.52 0.06 -1.09
N THR A 301 -7.23 0.33 -1.38
CA THR A 301 -6.14 -0.52 -0.90
C THR A 301 -5.53 0.02 0.39
N LEU A 302 -5.06 1.27 0.36
CA LEU A 302 -4.26 1.80 1.48
C LEU A 302 -5.12 2.16 2.69
N ASP A 303 -6.34 2.66 2.47
CA ASP A 303 -7.29 2.94 3.55
C ASP A 303 -7.67 1.68 4.32
N THR A 304 -7.87 0.57 3.61
CA THR A 304 -8.15 -0.73 4.24
C THR A 304 -6.99 -1.21 5.13
N TRP A 305 -5.73 -1.03 4.68
CA TRP A 305 -4.56 -1.34 5.50
C TRP A 305 -4.41 -0.37 6.67
N ALA A 306 -4.64 0.92 6.45
CA ALA A 306 -4.59 1.95 7.49
C ALA A 306 -5.62 1.66 8.59
N THR A 307 -6.87 1.44 8.23
CA THR A 307 -7.95 1.09 9.17
C THR A 307 -7.62 -0.16 10.00
N ASN A 308 -7.06 -1.21 9.38
CA ASN A 308 -6.69 -2.43 10.09
C ASN A 308 -5.58 -2.16 11.13
N LEU A 309 -4.58 -1.35 10.77
CA LEU A 309 -3.51 -0.94 11.68
C LEU A 309 -4.03 -0.06 12.83
N GLU A 310 -4.90 0.90 12.52
CA GLU A 310 -5.47 1.85 13.50
C GLU A 310 -6.31 1.13 14.54
N ILE A 311 -7.26 0.30 14.10
CA ILE A 311 -8.16 -0.41 15.02
C ILE A 311 -7.36 -1.32 15.96
N GLU A 312 -6.37 -2.05 15.44
CA GLU A 312 -5.53 -2.90 16.28
C GLU A 312 -4.68 -2.07 17.27
N ALA A 313 -4.16 -0.91 16.84
CA ALA A 313 -3.44 0.01 17.71
C ALA A 313 -4.35 0.58 18.82
N ASP A 314 -5.55 0.99 18.48
CA ASP A 314 -6.52 1.53 19.43
C ASP A 314 -6.88 0.51 20.51
N VAL A 315 -7.15 -0.72 20.09
CA VAL A 315 -7.52 -1.80 21.01
C VAL A 315 -6.35 -2.22 21.88
N LYS A 316 -5.15 -2.35 21.32
CA LYS A 316 -4.00 -2.96 22.00
C LYS A 316 -3.09 -1.95 22.68
N LEU A 317 -2.87 -0.78 22.10
CA LEU A 317 -1.90 0.18 22.60
C LEU A 317 -2.54 1.30 23.42
N LEU A 318 -3.70 1.77 23.01
CA LEU A 318 -4.39 2.87 23.71
C LEU A 318 -5.34 2.37 24.80
N ASN A 319 -5.64 1.07 24.82
CA ASN A 319 -6.59 0.46 25.76
C ASN A 319 -7.93 1.23 25.77
N ASN A 320 -8.42 1.57 24.59
CA ASN A 320 -9.49 2.53 24.38
C ASN A 320 -10.82 1.99 24.88
N ARG A 321 -11.22 2.46 26.05
CA ARG A 321 -12.58 2.30 26.58
C ARG A 321 -13.31 3.61 26.31
N PHE A 322 -14.12 3.66 25.24
CA PHE A 322 -15.11 4.71 24.93
C PHE A 322 -14.73 6.15 25.36
N GLY A 323 -14.37 6.99 24.39
CA GLY A 323 -14.15 8.42 24.61
C GLY A 323 -12.71 8.82 24.98
N GLY A 324 -11.76 7.90 24.74
CA GLY A 324 -10.35 8.16 24.95
C GLY A 324 -9.60 8.64 23.71
N ARG A 325 -8.33 8.25 23.64
CA ARG A 325 -7.44 8.52 22.51
C ARG A 325 -7.70 7.52 21.40
N TYR A 326 -7.45 7.93 20.17
CA TYR A 326 -7.50 7.07 18.98
C TYR A 326 -6.33 7.37 18.06
N THR A 327 -6.08 6.47 17.13
CA THR A 327 -5.04 6.65 16.11
C THR A 327 -5.66 7.01 14.75
N ASP A 328 -4.91 7.77 13.94
CA ASP A 328 -5.34 8.24 12.64
C ASP A 328 -4.15 8.28 11.69
N ILE A 329 -4.21 7.52 10.60
CA ILE A 329 -3.20 7.49 9.55
C ILE A 329 -3.57 8.48 8.46
N ASP A 330 -2.82 9.56 8.30
CA ASP A 330 -3.10 10.63 7.34
C ASP A 330 -2.89 10.16 5.89
N LEU A 331 -3.92 9.59 5.28
CA LEU A 331 -3.94 9.19 3.87
C LEU A 331 -3.87 10.39 2.91
N TYR A 332 -4.33 11.59 3.34
CA TYR A 332 -4.24 12.78 2.51
C TYR A 332 -2.80 13.19 2.21
N SER A 333 -1.86 12.71 3.02
CA SER A 333 -0.42 12.92 2.78
C SER A 333 0.08 12.28 1.46
N ILE A 334 -0.64 11.30 0.90
CA ILE A 334 -0.32 10.68 -0.40
C ILE A 334 -0.43 11.69 -1.54
N PHE A 335 -1.41 12.59 -1.46
CA PHE A 335 -1.68 13.60 -2.49
C PHE A 335 -0.75 14.82 -2.42
N ARG A 336 0.25 14.81 -1.52
CA ARG A 336 1.23 15.91 -1.40
C ARG A 336 2.02 16.19 -2.68
N GLY A 337 2.09 15.25 -3.62
CA GLY A 337 2.79 15.41 -4.89
C GLY A 337 2.06 16.25 -5.92
N ASP A 338 0.74 16.44 -5.81
CA ASP A 338 -0.04 17.28 -6.72
C ASP A 338 -0.29 18.66 -6.09
N MET A 339 0.52 19.63 -6.52
CA MET A 339 0.46 21.01 -6.04
C MET A 339 -0.91 21.66 -6.33
N LYS A 340 -1.55 21.33 -7.45
CA LYS A 340 -2.84 21.91 -7.83
C LYS A 340 -3.97 21.38 -6.97
N SER A 341 -4.16 20.08 -6.93
CA SER A 341 -5.20 19.44 -6.11
C SER A 341 -5.05 19.80 -4.63
N ARG A 342 -3.81 19.90 -4.14
CA ARG A 342 -3.50 20.34 -2.79
C ARG A 342 -3.89 21.80 -2.53
N SER A 343 -3.56 22.70 -3.45
CA SER A 343 -3.96 24.11 -3.37
C SER A 343 -5.49 24.25 -3.36
N ASP A 344 -6.17 23.51 -4.22
CA ASP A 344 -7.63 23.54 -4.32
C ASP A 344 -8.29 22.96 -3.06
N TYR A 345 -7.73 21.88 -2.48
CA TYR A 345 -8.15 21.34 -1.20
C TYR A 345 -8.03 22.35 -0.06
N PHE A 346 -6.87 23.02 0.09
CA PHE A 346 -6.69 24.02 1.15
C PHE A 346 -7.60 25.23 0.97
N LYS A 347 -7.82 25.68 -0.26
CA LYS A 347 -8.79 26.75 -0.56
C LYS A 347 -10.20 26.32 -0.16
N ALA A 348 -10.62 25.09 -0.53
CA ALA A 348 -11.93 24.58 -0.15
C ALA A 348 -12.10 24.50 1.36
N MET A 349 -11.13 23.91 2.08
CA MET A 349 -11.17 23.79 3.55
C MET A 349 -11.18 25.15 4.26
N MET A 350 -10.42 26.10 3.75
CA MET A 350 -10.41 27.47 4.28
C MET A 350 -11.73 28.18 4.00
N SER A 351 -12.33 27.98 2.83
CA SER A 351 -13.59 28.64 2.43
C SER A 351 -14.80 28.20 3.26
N VAL A 352 -14.78 27.01 3.82
CA VAL A 352 -15.84 26.47 4.69
C VAL A 352 -15.50 26.57 6.19
N ALA A 353 -14.46 27.33 6.55
CA ALA A 353 -13.94 27.48 7.92
C ALA A 353 -13.55 26.15 8.58
N ALA A 354 -13.16 25.13 7.82
CA ALA A 354 -12.73 23.84 8.33
C ALA A 354 -11.25 23.83 8.77
N MET A 355 -10.41 24.71 8.21
CA MET A 355 -8.99 24.82 8.55
C MET A 355 -8.57 26.29 8.70
N THR A 356 -7.71 26.50 9.70
CA THR A 356 -7.08 27.82 9.89
C THR A 356 -5.79 27.95 9.07
N PRO A 357 -5.34 29.17 8.76
CA PRO A 357 -4.03 29.40 8.12
C PRO A 357 -2.86 28.75 8.84
N ASN A 358 -2.84 28.73 10.17
CA ASN A 358 -1.77 28.07 10.94
C ASN A 358 -1.81 26.54 10.80
N GLN A 359 -2.99 25.94 10.72
CA GLN A 359 -3.13 24.51 10.46
C GLN A 359 -2.64 24.13 9.05
N ILE A 360 -2.95 24.96 8.04
CA ILE A 360 -2.44 24.78 6.68
C ILE A 360 -0.90 24.90 6.68
N ARG A 361 -0.36 25.95 7.32
CA ARG A 361 1.10 26.14 7.44
C ARG A 361 1.77 24.96 8.14
N ALA A 362 1.19 24.44 9.21
CA ALA A 362 1.73 23.28 9.92
C ALA A 362 1.76 22.02 9.01
N LYS A 363 0.72 21.81 8.21
CA LYS A 363 0.69 20.72 7.21
C LYS A 363 1.74 20.89 6.10
N GLU A 364 2.16 22.15 5.81
CA GLU A 364 3.22 22.49 4.86
C GLU A 364 4.62 22.51 5.49
N GLY A 365 4.73 22.22 6.80
CA GLY A 365 6.01 22.31 7.52
C GLY A 365 6.47 23.75 7.73
N LEU A 366 5.58 24.73 7.60
CA LEU A 366 5.88 26.14 7.79
C LEU A 366 5.56 26.58 9.24
N PRO A 367 6.35 27.47 9.85
CA PRO A 367 6.03 28.00 11.16
C PRO A 367 4.73 28.82 11.12
N GLY A 368 3.91 28.73 12.15
CA GLY A 368 2.74 29.61 12.32
C GLY A 368 3.13 31.07 12.38
N TYR A 369 2.23 31.99 12.02
CA TYR A 369 2.47 33.43 12.09
C TYR A 369 1.65 34.14 13.18
N GLY A 370 1.51 33.48 14.31
CA GLY A 370 0.89 34.03 15.50
C GLY A 370 -0.63 33.84 15.57
N LYS A 371 -1.26 34.47 16.55
CA LYS A 371 -2.69 34.30 16.85
C LYS A 371 -3.63 34.62 15.69
N MET A 372 -3.25 35.53 14.79
CA MET A 372 -4.07 35.84 13.61
C MET A 372 -4.22 34.66 12.65
N GLY A 373 -3.24 33.75 12.63
CA GLY A 373 -3.30 32.54 11.83
C GLY A 373 -4.21 31.45 12.39
N ASP A 374 -4.71 31.60 13.61
CA ASP A 374 -5.66 30.67 14.25
C ASP A 374 -7.13 31.04 14.01
N ASN A 375 -7.39 32.16 13.33
CA ASN A 375 -8.74 32.55 12.98
C ASN A 375 -9.27 31.67 11.83
N TYR A 376 -10.56 31.35 11.94
CA TYR A 376 -11.28 30.69 10.86
C TYR A 376 -11.80 31.75 9.86
N TYR A 377 -11.83 31.37 8.59
CA TYR A 377 -12.29 32.23 7.50
C TYR A 377 -13.40 31.54 6.73
N VAL A 378 -14.42 32.29 6.34
CA VAL A 378 -15.49 31.83 5.44
C VAL A 378 -15.38 32.64 4.15
N ALA A 379 -15.49 31.98 3.00
CA ALA A 379 -15.59 32.69 1.72
C ALA A 379 -16.99 33.31 1.64
N THR A 380 -17.01 34.61 1.88
CA THR A 380 -18.06 35.48 1.31
C THR A 380 -17.55 35.94 -0.06
N ASN A 381 -17.84 37.10 -0.58
CA ASN A 381 -17.16 37.60 -1.79
C ASN A 381 -15.62 37.80 -1.58
N ASN A 382 -15.21 37.88 -0.29
CA ASN A 382 -13.80 37.88 0.18
C ASN A 382 -13.70 37.05 1.46
N PHE A 383 -12.54 36.44 1.73
CA PHE A 383 -12.32 35.72 2.99
C PHE A 383 -12.47 36.64 4.20
N THR A 384 -13.41 36.36 5.07
CA THR A 384 -13.71 37.13 6.27
C THR A 384 -13.49 36.28 7.50
N PRO A 385 -12.83 36.77 8.56
CA PRO A 385 -12.73 36.08 9.84
C PRO A 385 -14.12 35.81 10.43
N VAL A 386 -14.39 34.58 10.86
CA VAL A 386 -15.70 34.17 11.43
C VAL A 386 -16.07 35.02 12.65
N ASN A 387 -15.07 35.39 13.47
CA ASN A 387 -15.31 36.24 14.65
C ASN A 387 -15.63 37.69 14.33
N ARG A 388 -15.66 38.10 13.06
CA ARG A 388 -16.04 39.43 12.61
C ARG A 388 -17.29 39.43 11.71
N MET A 389 -17.96 38.27 11.58
CA MET A 389 -19.15 38.13 10.72
C MET A 389 -20.29 39.07 11.21
N ASP A 390 -20.51 39.13 12.52
CA ASP A 390 -21.55 39.97 13.09
C ASP A 390 -21.31 41.47 12.80
N GLU A 391 -20.06 41.94 12.91
CA GLU A 391 -19.69 43.33 12.58
C GLU A 391 -19.92 43.67 11.11
N ILE A 392 -19.71 42.72 10.21
CA ILE A 392 -19.87 42.91 8.77
C ILE A 392 -21.35 42.89 8.37
N ILE A 393 -22.12 41.98 8.97
CA ILE A 393 -23.57 41.92 8.77
C ILE A 393 -24.22 43.23 9.26
N ASP A 394 -23.83 43.73 10.40
CA ASP A 394 -24.33 45.01 10.95
C ASP A 394 -23.90 46.20 10.07
N ALA A 395 -22.68 46.17 9.57
CA ALA A 395 -22.19 47.23 8.63
C ALA A 395 -22.95 47.20 7.30
N ASP A 396 -23.21 46.02 6.73
CA ASP A 396 -23.93 45.87 5.46
C ASP A 396 -25.40 46.24 5.60
N ILE A 397 -26.04 45.90 6.73
CA ILE A 397 -27.43 46.34 7.07
C ILE A 397 -27.45 47.87 7.19
N THR A 398 -26.50 48.45 7.93
CA THR A 398 -26.43 49.90 8.13
C THR A 398 -26.21 50.66 6.81
N GLN A 399 -25.42 50.10 5.92
CA GLN A 399 -25.15 50.69 4.60
C GLN A 399 -26.37 50.59 3.68
N LYS A 400 -27.08 49.47 3.68
CA LYS A 400 -28.33 49.28 2.91
C LYS A 400 -29.44 50.19 3.41
N THR A 401 -29.54 50.38 4.73
CA THR A 401 -30.53 51.29 5.35
C THR A 401 -30.25 52.75 4.95
N LYS A 402 -28.99 53.18 5.00
CA LYS A 402 -28.57 54.52 4.54
C LYS A 402 -28.82 54.76 3.05
N THR A 403 -28.63 53.75 2.22
CA THR A 403 -28.88 53.85 0.77
C THR A 403 -30.37 53.92 0.47
N GLN A 404 -31.22 53.21 1.24
CA GLN A 404 -32.69 53.32 1.13
C GLN A 404 -33.24 54.64 1.62
N GLU A 405 -32.64 55.29 2.62
CA GLU A 405 -33.05 56.62 3.10
C GLU A 405 -32.67 57.76 2.13
N GLN A 406 -31.64 57.54 1.30
CA GLN A 406 -31.22 58.55 0.34
C GLN A 406 -31.93 58.48 -1.04
N THR A 407 -32.52 57.33 -1.39
CA THR A 407 -33.20 57.17 -2.69
C THR A 407 -34.54 57.85 -2.83
N PRO A 408 -35.40 58.04 -1.76
CA PRO A 408 -36.72 58.66 -1.94
C PRO A 408 -36.70 60.17 -2.19
N ARG A 409 -35.66 60.89 -1.75
CA ARG A 409 -35.63 62.35 -1.90
C ARG A 409 -35.27 62.81 -3.29
N GLN A 410 -34.36 62.12 -3.98
CA GLN A 410 -33.97 62.52 -5.34
C GLN A 410 -35.05 62.23 -6.40
N GLU A 411 -35.83 61.12 -6.22
CA GLU A 411 -36.92 60.83 -7.17
C GLU A 411 -38.12 61.80 -6.98
N ILE A 412 -38.43 62.20 -5.71
CA ILE A 412 -39.48 63.19 -5.43
C ILE A 412 -39.08 64.56 -5.94
N ASP A 413 -37.81 64.98 -5.84
CA ASP A 413 -37.34 66.24 -6.33
C ASP A 413 -37.30 66.30 -7.88
N LEU A 414 -36.99 65.18 -8.53
CA LEU A 414 -37.07 65.08 -10.00
C LEU A 414 -38.50 65.08 -10.52
N GLN A 415 -39.45 64.45 -9.83
CA GLN A 415 -40.87 64.52 -10.19
C GLN A 415 -41.44 65.88 -9.93
N ALA A 416 -41.08 66.57 -8.85
CA ALA A 416 -41.52 67.94 -8.55
C ALA A 416 -40.92 68.93 -9.58
N ALA A 417 -39.68 68.77 -10.01
CA ALA A 417 -39.05 69.55 -11.04
C ALA A 417 -39.68 69.31 -12.43
N ALA A 418 -40.05 68.05 -12.73
CA ALA A 418 -40.73 67.74 -14.02
C ALA A 418 -42.16 68.27 -14.04
N ILE A 419 -42.89 68.27 -12.96
CA ILE A 419 -44.24 68.85 -12.85
C ILE A 419 -44.14 70.34 -12.98
N LYS A 420 -43.18 71.03 -12.37
CA LYS A 420 -42.96 72.47 -12.49
C LYS A 420 -42.57 72.86 -13.90
N PHE A 421 -41.79 72.09 -14.63
CA PHE A 421 -41.42 72.34 -16.02
C PHE A 421 -42.56 72.14 -16.99
N LEU A 422 -43.55 71.30 -16.65
CA LEU A 422 -44.76 71.13 -17.49
C LEU A 422 -45.84 72.20 -17.24
N THR A 423 -45.89 72.82 -16.07
CA THR A 423 -46.86 73.90 -15.72
C THR A 423 -46.39 75.29 -16.13
N GLU A 424 -45.14 75.52 -16.45
CA GLU A 424 -44.63 76.81 -16.98
C GLU A 424 -44.71 76.95 -18.52
N LYS A 425 -45.29 75.94 -19.19
CA LYS A 425 -45.45 75.94 -20.68
C LYS A 425 -46.89 76.05 -21.16
N GLU A 426 -47.87 76.33 -20.30
CA GLU A 426 -49.22 76.83 -20.65
C GLU A 426 -49.26 78.29 -20.33
#